data_4062ca4dd840a791dff920f808bd40ea
#
_entry.id   4062ca4dd840a791dff920f808bd40ea
#
_cell.length_a   1.000
_cell.length_b   1.000
_cell.length_c   1.000
_cell.angle_alpha   90.00
_cell.angle_beta   90.00
_cell.angle_gamma   90.00
#
_symmetry.space_group_name_H-M   'P 1'
#
loop_
_entity.id
_entity.type
_entity.pdbx_description
1 polymer ?
#
loop_
_entity_poly.entity_id
_entity_poly.type
_entity_poly.pdbx_seq_one_letter_code
_entity_poly.pdbx_strand_id
1 'polypeptide(L)'
;MITLHNIFEIYGITPKTVKLVRHSNKEIPIRETFLNDLLRFEMYQSFQMPKKFGSAAAIAVFAPYHKTTAIFLGLWDIKRCIESSDFTERTRVLLEKYNLPTDWYNNHVKYDLKKNPVIDDLSERLIIEWGGATVAWVQSKDKVVVEIKGEKSIGDFQSFSLIDLSFVELKNIMQFPDSNQTWVTALSSVNGIYLIQDKLSGKLYVGSAYGGNGIYGRWANYAQDGHGGNKKLKPLDADHFQFSILEILSATTTANGVIECE
;
A
#
# COMPACT_ATOMS: atom_id res chain seq x y z
N MET A 1 -11.34 14.39 -20.14
CA MET A 1 -11.33 13.53 -18.93
C MET A 1 -10.52 12.30 -19.28
N ILE A 2 -9.49 11.96 -18.51
CA ILE A 2 -8.65 10.79 -18.76
C ILE A 2 -9.36 9.55 -18.24
N THR A 3 -9.34 8.47 -19.03
CA THR A 3 -9.93 7.18 -18.65
C THR A 3 -8.86 6.11 -18.51
N LEU A 4 -9.22 4.98 -17.87
CA LEU A 4 -8.34 3.84 -17.71
C LEU A 4 -7.95 3.23 -19.07
N HIS A 5 -8.86 3.23 -20.05
CA HIS A 5 -8.54 2.77 -21.40
C HIS A 5 -7.47 3.65 -22.05
N ASN A 6 -7.51 4.99 -21.87
CA ASN A 6 -6.44 5.87 -22.36
C ASN A 6 -5.10 5.53 -21.71
N ILE A 7 -5.08 5.24 -20.41
CA ILE A 7 -3.86 4.77 -19.72
C ILE A 7 -3.37 3.46 -20.33
N PHE A 8 -4.25 2.47 -20.51
CA PHE A 8 -3.86 1.19 -21.11
C PHE A 8 -3.26 1.37 -22.50
N GLU A 9 -3.86 2.20 -23.35
CA GLU A 9 -3.36 2.48 -24.69
C GLU A 9 -1.96 3.12 -24.68
N ILE A 10 -1.67 4.04 -23.74
CA ILE A 10 -0.35 4.64 -23.56
C ILE A 10 0.70 3.56 -23.23
N TYR A 11 0.32 2.54 -22.44
CA TYR A 11 1.21 1.41 -22.08
C TYR A 11 1.17 0.27 -23.10
N GLY A 12 0.54 0.44 -24.25
CA GLY A 12 0.44 -0.60 -25.29
C GLY A 12 -0.46 -1.78 -24.92
N ILE A 13 -1.33 -1.62 -23.93
CA ILE A 13 -2.29 -2.63 -23.49
C ILE A 13 -3.58 -2.47 -24.27
N THR A 14 -4.11 -3.56 -24.86
CA THR A 14 -5.40 -3.56 -25.57
C THR A 14 -6.56 -3.63 -24.57
N PRO A 15 -7.35 -2.55 -24.35
CA PRO A 15 -8.35 -2.52 -23.25
C PRO A 15 -9.41 -3.63 -23.35
N LYS A 16 -9.84 -4.00 -24.57
CA LYS A 16 -10.87 -5.02 -24.80
C LYS A 16 -10.47 -6.42 -24.33
N THR A 17 -9.18 -6.70 -24.18
CA THR A 17 -8.66 -8.00 -23.71
C THR A 17 -8.45 -8.05 -22.22
N VAL A 18 -8.72 -6.96 -21.48
CA VAL A 18 -8.49 -6.86 -20.06
C VAL A 18 -9.81 -6.87 -19.29
N LYS A 19 -9.91 -7.68 -18.24
CA LYS A 19 -10.97 -7.57 -17.24
C LYS A 19 -10.50 -6.71 -16.08
N LEU A 20 -11.36 -5.83 -15.60
CA LEU A 20 -11.14 -5.04 -14.40
C LEU A 20 -11.66 -5.83 -13.20
N VAL A 21 -10.83 -6.05 -12.21
CA VAL A 21 -11.13 -6.89 -11.05
C VAL A 21 -10.91 -6.07 -9.78
N ARG A 22 -11.97 -5.82 -9.00
CA ARG A 22 -11.87 -5.17 -7.69
C ARG A 22 -12.13 -6.21 -6.61
N HIS A 23 -11.08 -6.80 -6.10
CA HIS A 23 -11.20 -7.71 -4.97
C HIS A 23 -11.65 -6.97 -3.71
N SER A 24 -12.66 -7.54 -3.04
CA SER A 24 -13.14 -7.11 -1.74
C SER A 24 -13.53 -8.34 -0.95
N ASN A 25 -12.92 -8.56 0.18
CA ASN A 25 -13.19 -9.68 1.07
C ASN A 25 -13.20 -9.16 2.52
N LYS A 26 -14.12 -9.68 3.35
CA LYS A 26 -14.24 -9.25 4.74
C LYS A 26 -13.18 -9.89 5.65
N GLU A 27 -12.71 -11.09 5.27
CA GLU A 27 -11.76 -11.88 6.05
C GLU A 27 -10.31 -11.67 5.61
N ILE A 28 -10.12 -11.27 4.34
CA ILE A 28 -8.80 -11.04 3.76
C ILE A 28 -8.70 -9.56 3.40
N PRO A 29 -7.89 -8.77 4.12
CA PRO A 29 -7.65 -7.36 3.81
C PRO A 29 -6.80 -7.25 2.54
N ILE A 30 -7.46 -7.14 1.40
CA ILE A 30 -6.87 -7.31 0.05
C ILE A 30 -5.63 -6.46 -0.17
N ARG A 31 -5.72 -5.16 0.08
CA ARG A 31 -4.59 -4.24 -0.15
C ARG A 31 -3.42 -4.52 0.79
N GLU A 32 -3.70 -4.77 2.06
CA GLU A 32 -2.69 -5.12 3.05
C GLU A 32 -2.01 -6.46 2.70
N THR A 33 -2.79 -7.46 2.28
CA THR A 33 -2.24 -8.75 1.83
C THR A 33 -1.36 -8.57 0.59
N PHE A 34 -1.76 -7.71 -0.36
CA PHE A 34 -0.94 -7.39 -1.53
C PHE A 34 0.41 -6.77 -1.14
N LEU A 35 0.42 -5.85 -0.17
CA LEU A 35 1.63 -5.15 0.25
C LEU A 35 2.57 -6.02 1.11
N ASN A 36 2.01 -6.87 1.98
CA ASN A 36 2.79 -7.58 3.00
C ASN A 36 3.01 -9.08 2.70
N ASP A 37 2.14 -9.70 1.89
CA ASP A 37 2.21 -11.12 1.51
C ASP A 37 1.71 -11.32 0.06
N LEU A 38 2.55 -10.90 -0.88
CA LEU A 38 2.23 -10.96 -2.31
C LEU A 38 1.89 -12.39 -2.77
N LEU A 39 2.57 -13.41 -2.24
CA LEU A 39 2.32 -14.80 -2.62
C LEU A 39 0.92 -15.27 -2.19
N ARG A 40 0.48 -14.89 -0.99
CA ARG A 40 -0.89 -15.15 -0.51
C ARG A 40 -1.91 -14.42 -1.36
N PHE A 41 -1.65 -13.16 -1.69
CA PHE A 41 -2.51 -12.37 -2.56
C PHE A 41 -2.65 -13.00 -3.96
N GLU A 42 -1.54 -13.40 -4.59
CA GLU A 42 -1.54 -14.04 -5.91
C GLU A 42 -2.26 -15.39 -5.87
N MET A 43 -2.09 -16.15 -4.80
CA MET A 43 -2.82 -17.39 -4.60
C MET A 43 -4.32 -17.13 -4.45
N TYR A 44 -4.72 -16.15 -3.61
CA TYR A 44 -6.12 -15.74 -3.44
C TYR A 44 -6.77 -15.37 -4.78
N GLN A 45 -6.13 -14.49 -5.57
CA GLN A 45 -6.73 -14.03 -6.82
C GLN A 45 -6.75 -15.11 -7.93
N SER A 46 -5.91 -16.14 -7.83
CA SER A 46 -5.87 -17.21 -8.83
C SER A 46 -7.07 -18.14 -8.75
N PHE A 47 -7.68 -18.32 -7.57
CA PHE A 47 -8.86 -19.18 -7.42
C PHE A 47 -10.14 -18.36 -7.58
N GLN A 48 -10.94 -18.72 -8.58
CA GLN A 48 -12.18 -18.00 -8.91
C GLN A 48 -13.28 -18.97 -9.31
N MET A 49 -14.53 -18.51 -9.20
CA MET A 49 -15.64 -19.24 -9.78
C MET A 49 -15.45 -19.44 -11.29
N PRO A 50 -15.90 -20.56 -11.85
CA PRO A 50 -15.76 -20.85 -13.28
C PRO A 50 -16.22 -19.70 -14.18
N LYS A 51 -15.52 -19.50 -15.30
CA LYS A 51 -15.84 -18.51 -16.35
C LYS A 51 -15.79 -17.04 -15.92
N LYS A 52 -15.24 -16.70 -14.72
CA LYS A 52 -15.23 -15.31 -14.20
C LYS A 52 -14.49 -14.35 -15.13
N PHE A 53 -13.35 -14.75 -15.67
CA PHE A 53 -12.57 -13.89 -16.55
C PHE A 53 -12.89 -14.10 -18.04
N GLY A 54 -13.70 -15.13 -18.39
CA GLY A 54 -14.10 -15.41 -19.76
C GLY A 54 -12.88 -15.61 -20.69
N SER A 55 -12.87 -14.93 -21.83
CA SER A 55 -11.79 -14.96 -22.82
C SER A 55 -10.78 -13.82 -22.64
N ALA A 56 -10.70 -13.18 -21.48
CA ALA A 56 -9.73 -12.12 -21.24
C ALA A 56 -8.30 -12.65 -21.30
N ALA A 57 -7.41 -11.85 -21.89
CA ALA A 57 -5.98 -12.15 -21.91
C ALA A 57 -5.28 -11.72 -20.61
N ALA A 58 -5.84 -10.73 -19.90
CA ALA A 58 -5.30 -10.21 -18.66
C ALA A 58 -6.38 -9.72 -17.70
N ILE A 59 -6.00 -9.56 -16.44
CA ILE A 59 -6.78 -8.88 -15.41
C ILE A 59 -6.00 -7.68 -14.89
N ALA A 60 -6.66 -6.52 -14.81
CA ALA A 60 -6.20 -5.35 -14.10
C ALA A 60 -6.87 -5.34 -12.73
N VAL A 61 -6.08 -5.41 -11.67
CA VAL A 61 -6.56 -5.68 -10.32
C VAL A 61 -6.53 -4.42 -9.47
N PHE A 62 -7.58 -4.24 -8.71
CA PHE A 62 -7.83 -3.10 -7.85
C PHE A 62 -8.25 -3.54 -6.45
N ALA A 63 -7.97 -2.73 -5.46
CA ALA A 63 -8.55 -2.81 -4.13
C ALA A 63 -9.51 -1.64 -3.88
N PRO A 64 -10.53 -1.80 -2.99
CA PRO A 64 -11.31 -0.67 -2.50
C PRO A 64 -10.39 0.41 -1.93
N TYR A 65 -10.70 1.68 -2.22
CA TYR A 65 -9.96 2.82 -1.69
C TYR A 65 -10.89 3.72 -0.87
N HIS A 66 -11.34 4.85 -1.37
CA HIS A 66 -12.29 5.70 -0.67
C HIS A 66 -13.68 5.63 -1.31
N LYS A 67 -14.74 5.41 -0.53
CA LYS A 67 -16.14 5.37 -1.00
C LYS A 67 -16.30 4.49 -2.26
N THR A 68 -16.48 5.13 -3.42
CA THR A 68 -16.71 4.48 -4.71
C THR A 68 -15.45 4.27 -5.53
N THR A 69 -14.28 4.71 -5.04
CA THR A 69 -13.03 4.61 -5.77
C THR A 69 -12.29 3.31 -5.52
N ALA A 70 -11.37 2.99 -6.40
CA ALA A 70 -10.51 1.82 -6.28
C ALA A 70 -9.07 2.18 -6.68
N ILE A 71 -8.09 1.63 -5.97
CA ILE A 71 -6.67 1.81 -6.22
C ILE A 71 -6.11 0.62 -6.99
N PHE A 72 -5.30 0.88 -7.99
CA PHE A 72 -4.69 -0.12 -8.85
C PHE A 72 -3.57 -0.87 -8.12
N LEU A 73 -3.59 -2.20 -8.20
CA LEU A 73 -2.57 -3.07 -7.61
C LEU A 73 -1.60 -3.63 -8.66
N GLY A 74 -2.06 -3.81 -9.89
CA GLY A 74 -1.23 -4.35 -10.96
C GLY A 74 -2.02 -5.02 -12.08
N LEU A 75 -1.28 -5.52 -13.07
CA LEU A 75 -1.78 -6.25 -14.23
C LEU A 75 -1.23 -7.67 -14.19
N TRP A 76 -2.07 -8.66 -14.45
CA TRP A 76 -1.66 -10.07 -14.58
C TRP A 76 -2.18 -10.66 -15.89
N ASP A 77 -1.28 -11.24 -16.67
CA ASP A 77 -1.64 -12.03 -17.84
C ASP A 77 -2.28 -13.36 -17.41
N ILE A 78 -3.31 -13.78 -18.11
CA ILE A 78 -3.94 -15.10 -17.94
C ILE A 78 -3.26 -16.06 -18.90
N LYS A 79 -2.53 -17.04 -18.39
CA LYS A 79 -1.84 -18.05 -19.21
C LYS A 79 -2.76 -19.25 -19.52
N ARG A 80 -3.51 -19.70 -18.53
CA ARG A 80 -4.49 -20.80 -18.66
C ARG A 80 -5.47 -20.81 -17.50
N CYS A 81 -6.58 -21.52 -17.69
CA CYS A 81 -7.51 -21.91 -16.65
C CYS A 81 -7.37 -23.40 -16.37
N ILE A 82 -7.30 -23.80 -15.12
CA ILE A 82 -7.20 -25.19 -14.67
C ILE A 82 -8.52 -25.50 -13.98
N GLU A 83 -9.26 -26.46 -14.48
CA GLU A 83 -10.55 -26.90 -13.92
C GLU A 83 -10.33 -27.66 -12.60
N SER A 84 -11.35 -27.68 -11.74
CA SER A 84 -11.26 -28.40 -10.46
C SER A 84 -11.05 -29.91 -10.62
N SER A 85 -11.51 -30.49 -11.72
CA SER A 85 -11.25 -31.89 -12.07
C SER A 85 -9.76 -32.24 -12.20
N ASP A 86 -8.95 -31.24 -12.52
CA ASP A 86 -7.50 -31.39 -12.73
C ASP A 86 -6.68 -31.02 -11.48
N PHE A 87 -7.37 -30.68 -10.36
CA PHE A 87 -6.71 -30.37 -9.11
C PHE A 87 -6.09 -31.63 -8.49
N THR A 88 -4.94 -31.45 -7.91
CA THR A 88 -4.18 -32.50 -7.22
C THR A 88 -4.11 -32.22 -5.72
N GLU A 89 -3.67 -33.18 -4.93
CA GLU A 89 -3.42 -32.96 -3.51
C GLU A 89 -2.50 -31.74 -3.23
N ARG A 90 -1.56 -31.49 -4.14
CA ARG A 90 -0.72 -30.28 -4.09
C ARG A 90 -1.55 -28.99 -4.09
N THR A 91 -2.68 -28.96 -4.80
CA THR A 91 -3.59 -27.80 -4.83
C THR A 91 -4.22 -27.57 -3.46
N ARG A 92 -4.62 -28.64 -2.75
CA ARG A 92 -5.16 -28.57 -1.40
C ARG A 92 -4.11 -28.04 -0.43
N VAL A 93 -2.91 -28.60 -0.44
CA VAL A 93 -1.77 -28.17 0.38
C VAL A 93 -1.45 -26.68 0.16
N LEU A 94 -1.57 -26.16 -1.06
CA LEU A 94 -1.39 -24.74 -1.34
C LEU A 94 -2.47 -23.87 -0.70
N LEU A 95 -3.74 -24.26 -0.76
CA LEU A 95 -4.83 -23.52 -0.10
C LEU A 95 -4.60 -23.46 1.42
N GLU A 96 -4.24 -24.57 2.05
CA GLU A 96 -3.93 -24.62 3.49
C GLU A 96 -2.72 -23.77 3.84
N LYS A 97 -1.63 -23.90 3.08
CA LYS A 97 -0.39 -23.13 3.28
C LYS A 97 -0.62 -21.61 3.31
N TYR A 98 -1.50 -21.11 2.44
CA TYR A 98 -1.79 -19.67 2.34
C TYR A 98 -3.02 -19.25 3.14
N ASN A 99 -3.54 -20.14 4.00
CA ASN A 99 -4.72 -19.90 4.82
C ASN A 99 -5.91 -19.39 3.99
N LEU A 100 -6.22 -20.14 2.92
CA LEU A 100 -7.34 -19.90 2.02
C LEU A 100 -8.41 -20.97 2.22
N PRO A 101 -9.72 -20.69 1.91
CA PRO A 101 -10.79 -21.65 2.07
C PRO A 101 -10.52 -22.95 1.30
N THR A 102 -10.51 -24.08 2.00
CA THR A 102 -10.21 -25.39 1.41
C THR A 102 -11.35 -25.93 0.55
N ASP A 103 -12.59 -25.45 0.75
CA ASP A 103 -13.75 -25.78 -0.09
C ASP A 103 -13.61 -25.26 -1.54
N TRP A 104 -12.71 -24.29 -1.79
CA TRP A 104 -12.37 -23.83 -3.14
C TRP A 104 -11.84 -24.96 -4.03
N TYR A 105 -11.25 -25.98 -3.42
CA TYR A 105 -10.80 -27.16 -4.13
C TYR A 105 -11.94 -27.83 -4.95
N ASN A 106 -13.17 -27.76 -4.48
CA ASN A 106 -14.30 -28.46 -5.09
C ASN A 106 -15.14 -27.61 -6.04
N ASN A 107 -15.12 -26.27 -5.90
CA ASN A 107 -16.08 -25.39 -6.56
C ASN A 107 -15.46 -24.19 -7.28
N HIS A 108 -14.13 -24.06 -7.27
CA HIS A 108 -13.41 -23.02 -8.00
C HIS A 108 -12.56 -23.63 -9.14
N VAL A 109 -12.18 -22.78 -10.07
CA VAL A 109 -11.11 -23.04 -11.04
C VAL A 109 -9.87 -22.23 -10.61
N LYS A 110 -8.71 -22.66 -11.06
CA LYS A 110 -7.46 -21.92 -10.81
C LYS A 110 -6.94 -21.30 -12.10
N TYR A 111 -6.79 -20.00 -12.13
CA TYR A 111 -6.13 -19.30 -13.21
C TYR A 111 -4.61 -19.27 -12.96
N ASP A 112 -3.84 -19.67 -13.97
CA ASP A 112 -2.40 -19.48 -13.99
C ASP A 112 -2.12 -18.03 -14.42
N LEU A 113 -1.82 -17.18 -13.44
CA LEU A 113 -1.64 -15.75 -13.59
C LEU A 113 -0.15 -15.40 -13.53
N LYS A 114 0.31 -14.58 -14.46
CA LYS A 114 1.68 -14.05 -14.46
C LYS A 114 1.64 -12.54 -14.36
N LYS A 115 2.25 -11.98 -13.33
CA LYS A 115 2.35 -10.52 -13.18
C LYS A 115 3.02 -9.91 -14.42
N ASN A 116 2.40 -8.87 -14.97
CA ASN A 116 2.88 -8.13 -16.12
C ASN A 116 3.39 -6.75 -15.65
N PRO A 117 4.70 -6.48 -15.73
CA PRO A 117 5.29 -5.29 -15.14
C PRO A 117 5.10 -4.02 -16.00
N VAL A 118 4.46 -4.11 -17.17
CA VAL A 118 4.40 -3.02 -18.15
C VAL A 118 3.82 -1.72 -17.59
N ILE A 119 2.98 -1.80 -16.54
CA ILE A 119 2.28 -0.68 -15.90
C ILE A 119 2.50 -0.67 -14.37
N ASP A 120 3.55 -1.31 -13.88
CA ASP A 120 3.82 -1.44 -12.44
C ASP A 120 4.16 -0.08 -11.77
N ASP A 121 4.63 0.89 -12.53
CA ASP A 121 4.86 2.26 -12.05
C ASP A 121 3.58 2.98 -11.61
N LEU A 122 2.41 2.51 -12.00
CA LEU A 122 1.11 3.00 -11.53
C LEU A 122 0.51 2.16 -10.38
N SER A 123 1.16 1.07 -9.97
CA SER A 123 0.72 0.28 -8.80
C SER A 123 0.71 1.16 -7.54
N GLU A 124 -0.37 1.07 -6.75
CA GLU A 124 -0.61 1.89 -5.55
C GLU A 124 -0.69 3.41 -5.79
N ARG A 125 -0.74 3.84 -7.06
CA ARG A 125 -0.79 5.25 -7.45
C ARG A 125 -2.02 5.62 -8.29
N LEU A 126 -2.45 4.73 -9.20
CA LEU A 126 -3.60 4.99 -10.07
C LEU A 126 -4.90 4.72 -9.33
N ILE A 127 -5.74 5.74 -9.21
CA ILE A 127 -7.06 5.68 -8.57
C ILE A 127 -8.13 5.94 -9.62
N ILE A 128 -9.12 5.06 -9.67
CA ILE A 128 -10.23 5.14 -10.61
C ILE A 128 -11.57 5.24 -9.87
N GLU A 129 -12.57 5.84 -10.52
CA GLU A 129 -13.97 5.74 -10.09
C GLU A 129 -14.51 4.34 -10.46
N TRP A 130 -14.73 3.51 -9.45
CA TRP A 130 -15.29 2.17 -9.67
C TRP A 130 -16.79 2.20 -9.89
N GLY A 131 -17.48 3.12 -9.22
CA GLY A 131 -18.93 3.26 -9.17
C GLY A 131 -19.56 2.53 -7.98
N GLY A 132 -20.81 2.87 -7.68
CA GLY A 132 -21.55 2.36 -6.52
C GLY A 132 -21.92 0.87 -6.56
N ALA A 133 -21.74 0.19 -7.68
CA ALA A 133 -22.07 -1.24 -7.85
C ALA A 133 -20.98 -2.14 -7.23
N THR A 134 -20.99 -2.27 -5.91
CA THR A 134 -20.04 -3.13 -5.17
C THR A 134 -20.20 -4.61 -5.51
N VAL A 135 -21.37 -5.03 -6.01
CA VAL A 135 -21.68 -6.42 -6.40
C VAL A 135 -20.94 -6.83 -7.69
N ALA A 136 -20.73 -5.88 -8.62
CA ALA A 136 -20.04 -6.14 -9.88
C ALA A 136 -18.52 -5.94 -9.71
N TRP A 137 -17.86 -6.89 -9.06
CA TRP A 137 -16.43 -6.83 -8.78
C TRP A 137 -15.55 -7.20 -9.99
N VAL A 138 -16.11 -7.83 -11.05
CA VAL A 138 -15.45 -8.02 -12.36
C VAL A 138 -16.22 -7.23 -13.40
N GLN A 139 -15.54 -6.36 -14.12
CA GLN A 139 -16.13 -5.47 -15.10
C GLN A 139 -15.25 -5.39 -16.37
N SER A 140 -15.84 -4.85 -17.48
CA SER A 140 -15.11 -4.54 -18.71
C SER A 140 -15.36 -3.10 -19.17
N LYS A 141 -16.22 -2.37 -18.44
CA LYS A 141 -16.57 -0.98 -18.79
C LYS A 141 -15.41 -0.07 -18.40
N ASP A 142 -15.07 0.87 -19.28
CA ASP A 142 -14.07 1.90 -19.02
C ASP A 142 -14.36 2.71 -17.75
N LYS A 143 -13.31 3.21 -17.12
CA LYS A 143 -13.35 3.90 -15.85
C LYS A 143 -12.66 5.26 -15.93
N VAL A 144 -13.24 6.23 -15.26
CA VAL A 144 -12.62 7.55 -15.11
C VAL A 144 -11.43 7.46 -14.15
N VAL A 145 -10.31 8.02 -14.56
CA VAL A 145 -9.15 8.23 -13.67
C VAL A 145 -9.46 9.40 -12.77
N VAL A 146 -9.47 9.16 -11.46
CA VAL A 146 -9.71 10.17 -10.43
C VAL A 146 -8.40 10.88 -10.09
N GLU A 147 -7.33 10.09 -9.92
CA GLU A 147 -6.02 10.58 -9.49
C GLU A 147 -4.91 9.63 -9.94
N ILE A 148 -3.74 10.16 -10.22
CA ILE A 148 -2.48 9.42 -10.26
C ILE A 148 -1.56 10.06 -9.22
N LYS A 149 -1.35 9.36 -8.09
CA LYS A 149 -0.47 9.83 -7.02
C LYS A 149 0.95 10.00 -7.52
N GLY A 150 1.66 10.97 -6.97
CA GLY A 150 3.07 11.20 -7.25
C GLY A 150 3.94 9.98 -6.93
N GLU A 151 5.10 9.89 -7.54
CA GLU A 151 6.10 8.89 -7.18
C GLU A 151 6.49 9.03 -5.71
N LYS A 152 6.80 7.90 -5.04
CA LYS A 152 7.21 7.88 -3.63
C LYS A 152 6.17 8.43 -2.64
N SER A 153 4.90 8.53 -3.06
CA SER A 153 3.82 8.74 -2.12
C SER A 153 3.67 7.52 -1.21
N ILE A 154 3.65 7.77 0.10
CA ILE A 154 3.39 6.71 1.11
C ILE A 154 1.92 6.59 1.49
N GLY A 155 1.03 7.25 0.74
CA GLY A 155 -0.39 7.35 1.00
C GLY A 155 -0.75 8.58 1.84
N ASP A 156 -2.06 8.76 2.13
CA ASP A 156 -2.53 9.90 2.89
C ASP A 156 -2.33 9.70 4.39
N PHE A 157 -1.97 10.78 5.09
CA PHE A 157 -1.94 10.79 6.54
C PHE A 157 -3.33 10.47 7.12
N GLN A 158 -3.40 9.52 8.05
CA GLN A 158 -4.65 9.08 8.66
C GLN A 158 -4.83 9.69 10.06
N SER A 159 -3.91 9.42 10.97
CA SER A 159 -3.90 9.98 12.31
C SER A 159 -2.51 9.84 12.95
N PHE A 160 -2.25 10.65 13.97
CA PHE A 160 -0.98 10.59 14.69
C PHE A 160 -0.80 9.28 15.47
N SER A 161 -1.88 8.67 15.96
CA SER A 161 -1.84 7.41 16.69
C SER A 161 -1.54 6.19 15.81
N LEU A 162 -1.64 6.33 14.50
CA LEU A 162 -1.36 5.26 13.53
C LEU A 162 0.01 5.43 12.84
N ILE A 163 0.82 6.38 13.31
CA ILE A 163 2.16 6.58 12.74
C ILE A 163 3.07 5.43 13.17
N ASP A 164 3.52 4.69 12.17
CA ASP A 164 4.55 3.64 12.27
C ASP A 164 5.36 3.66 10.96
N LEU A 165 6.26 4.64 10.84
CA LEU A 165 7.02 4.92 9.62
C LEU A 165 8.39 4.24 9.66
N SER A 166 8.71 3.50 8.62
CA SER A 166 10.09 3.09 8.35
C SER A 166 10.97 4.29 7.98
N PHE A 167 12.28 4.14 8.10
CA PHE A 167 13.23 5.16 7.67
C PHE A 167 13.12 5.49 6.16
N VAL A 168 12.81 4.48 5.33
CA VAL A 168 12.59 4.68 3.88
C VAL A 168 11.36 5.54 3.62
N GLU A 169 10.24 5.29 4.32
CA GLU A 169 9.03 6.10 4.22
C GLU A 169 9.27 7.52 4.71
N LEU A 170 9.99 7.69 5.82
CA LEU A 170 10.38 8.99 6.31
C LEU A 170 11.21 9.76 5.26
N LYS A 171 12.19 9.11 4.63
CA LYS A 171 12.97 9.72 3.53
C LYS A 171 12.07 10.11 2.35
N ASN A 172 11.10 9.29 1.99
CA ASN A 172 10.16 9.62 0.90
C ASN A 172 9.31 10.86 1.23
N ILE A 173 8.83 11.03 2.48
CA ILE A 173 8.12 12.24 2.89
C ILE A 173 9.00 13.48 2.72
N MET A 174 10.27 13.39 3.12
CA MET A 174 11.18 14.54 3.12
C MET A 174 11.71 14.89 1.73
N GLN A 175 11.97 13.88 0.89
CA GLN A 175 12.50 14.07 -0.47
C GLN A 175 11.40 14.42 -1.49
N PHE A 176 10.18 13.99 -1.25
CA PHE A 176 9.03 14.18 -2.14
C PHE A 176 7.84 14.80 -1.38
N PRO A 177 7.99 16.03 -0.83
CA PRO A 177 6.96 16.66 0.00
C PRO A 177 5.66 16.90 -0.76
N ASP A 178 5.71 17.22 -2.05
CA ASP A 178 4.52 17.44 -2.88
C ASP A 178 3.69 16.15 -3.05
N SER A 179 4.36 15.00 -3.13
CA SER A 179 3.69 13.68 -3.19
C SER A 179 3.15 13.22 -1.84
N ASN A 180 3.56 13.85 -0.74
CA ASN A 180 3.23 13.49 0.64
C ASN A 180 2.68 14.69 1.44
N GLN A 181 1.97 15.60 0.76
CA GLN A 181 1.49 16.88 1.32
C GLN A 181 0.72 16.73 2.64
N THR A 182 -0.13 15.70 2.76
CA THR A 182 -0.93 15.45 3.96
C THR A 182 -0.05 15.11 5.18
N TRP A 183 1.02 14.37 4.97
CA TRP A 183 2.03 14.06 5.99
C TRP A 183 2.83 15.30 6.39
N VAL A 184 3.31 16.06 5.40
CA VAL A 184 4.05 17.31 5.65
C VAL A 184 3.22 18.26 6.49
N THR A 185 1.96 18.48 6.09
CA THR A 185 1.03 19.35 6.81
C THR A 185 0.80 18.87 8.24
N ALA A 186 0.49 17.60 8.43
CA ALA A 186 0.21 17.05 9.75
C ALA A 186 1.44 17.14 10.68
N LEU A 187 2.60 16.65 10.25
CA LEU A 187 3.81 16.63 11.06
C LEU A 187 4.37 18.02 11.36
N SER A 188 4.13 19.00 10.49
CA SER A 188 4.54 20.40 10.70
C SER A 188 3.62 21.16 11.66
N SER A 189 2.39 20.69 11.86
CA SER A 189 1.38 21.38 12.64
C SER A 189 1.47 21.15 14.16
N VAL A 190 2.30 20.20 14.60
CA VAL A 190 2.37 19.77 16.00
C VAL A 190 3.81 19.64 16.49
N ASN A 191 4.01 19.96 17.77
CA ASN A 191 5.16 19.56 18.56
C ASN A 191 4.87 18.19 19.22
N GLY A 192 5.84 17.51 19.79
CA GLY A 192 5.55 16.26 20.50
C GLY A 192 6.76 15.44 20.88
N ILE A 193 6.44 14.34 21.56
CA ILE A 193 7.39 13.30 21.96
C ILE A 193 7.24 12.13 20.98
N TYR A 194 8.35 11.64 20.48
CA TYR A 194 8.39 10.53 19.52
C TYR A 194 9.32 9.42 19.98
N LEU A 195 9.10 8.24 19.40
CA LEU A 195 9.92 7.06 19.60
C LEU A 195 10.59 6.66 18.29
N ILE A 196 11.88 6.36 18.37
CA ILE A 196 12.62 5.65 17.32
C ILE A 196 12.99 4.28 17.85
N GLN A 197 12.53 3.23 17.18
CA GLN A 197 12.89 1.85 17.47
C GLN A 197 13.90 1.35 16.43
N ASP A 198 15.02 0.82 16.88
CA ASP A 198 15.89 0.00 16.03
C ASP A 198 15.37 -1.44 16.03
N LYS A 199 14.77 -1.87 14.93
CA LYS A 199 14.20 -3.22 14.77
C LYS A 199 15.25 -4.33 14.83
N LEU A 200 16.50 -4.02 14.51
CA LEU A 200 17.57 -5.00 14.52
C LEU A 200 18.03 -5.33 15.96
N SER A 201 18.25 -4.31 16.79
CA SER A 201 18.73 -4.49 18.16
C SER A 201 17.63 -4.44 19.22
N GLY A 202 16.41 -4.04 18.87
CA GLY A 202 15.31 -3.81 19.81
C GLY A 202 15.47 -2.57 20.68
N LYS A 203 16.50 -1.75 20.47
CA LYS A 203 16.73 -0.53 21.25
C LYS A 203 15.70 0.55 20.92
N LEU A 204 15.31 1.27 21.95
CA LEU A 204 14.36 2.38 21.87
C LEU A 204 15.06 3.70 22.19
N TYR A 205 14.70 4.73 21.45
CA TYR A 205 15.13 6.10 21.68
C TYR A 205 13.90 7.00 21.72
N VAL A 206 13.71 7.69 22.83
CA VAL A 206 12.70 8.74 22.96
C VAL A 206 13.33 10.08 22.64
N GLY A 207 12.64 10.94 21.93
CA GLY A 207 13.08 12.26 21.59
C GLY A 207 11.92 13.24 21.50
N SER A 208 12.25 14.51 21.56
CA SER A 208 11.31 15.62 21.48
C SER A 208 11.47 16.44 20.20
N ALA A 209 10.36 16.98 19.71
CA ALA A 209 10.30 17.90 18.58
C ALA A 209 9.57 19.18 18.98
N TYR A 210 10.21 20.31 18.73
CA TYR A 210 9.67 21.64 19.01
C TYR A 210 10.18 22.66 17.97
N GLY A 211 9.50 23.81 17.91
CA GLY A 211 9.86 24.89 16.98
C GLY A 211 8.93 25.00 15.78
N GLY A 212 9.25 25.91 14.86
CA GLY A 212 8.33 26.35 13.80
C GLY A 212 7.87 25.30 12.80
N ASN A 213 8.60 24.18 12.68
CA ASN A 213 8.26 23.07 11.79
C ASN A 213 7.91 21.77 12.55
N GLY A 214 7.70 21.85 13.86
CA GLY A 214 7.23 20.74 14.69
C GLY A 214 8.02 19.44 14.53
N ILE A 215 7.29 18.33 14.50
CA ILE A 215 7.84 16.99 14.28
C ILE A 215 8.49 16.84 12.90
N TYR A 216 7.92 17.45 11.85
CA TYR A 216 8.48 17.43 10.51
C TYR A 216 9.92 17.94 10.47
N GLY A 217 10.18 19.12 11.07
CA GLY A 217 11.51 19.72 11.09
C GLY A 217 12.54 18.87 11.83
N ARG A 218 12.13 18.23 12.93
CA ARG A 218 13.00 17.33 13.70
C ARG A 218 13.32 16.04 12.94
N TRP A 219 12.30 15.44 12.32
CA TRP A 219 12.46 14.20 11.57
C TRP A 219 13.19 14.39 10.24
N ALA A 220 13.15 15.59 9.66
CA ALA A 220 13.97 15.93 8.50
C ALA A 220 15.49 15.77 8.76
N ASN A 221 15.94 16.10 9.98
CA ASN A 221 17.34 15.90 10.35
C ASN A 221 17.72 14.41 10.37
N TYR A 222 16.83 13.53 10.88
CA TYR A 222 17.05 12.09 10.82
C TYR A 222 17.06 11.56 9.39
N ALA A 223 16.14 12.01 8.55
CA ALA A 223 16.08 11.60 7.15
C ALA A 223 17.35 11.97 6.36
N GLN A 224 18.04 13.04 6.77
CA GLN A 224 19.25 13.53 6.14
C GLN A 224 20.47 12.68 6.47
N ASP A 225 20.69 12.33 7.74
CA ASP A 225 21.95 11.74 8.22
C ASP A 225 21.78 10.42 9.01
N GLY A 226 20.54 9.95 9.19
CA GLY A 226 20.20 8.73 9.93
C GLY A 226 20.20 8.88 11.44
N HIS A 227 20.76 9.95 12.01
CA HIS A 227 20.93 10.07 13.46
C HIS A 227 20.48 11.42 14.05
N GLY A 228 20.19 12.45 13.22
CA GLY A 228 19.71 13.76 13.65
C GLY A 228 20.60 14.43 14.70
N GLY A 229 21.92 14.21 14.65
CA GLY A 229 22.89 14.70 15.62
C GLY A 229 22.98 13.88 16.91
N ASN A 230 22.17 12.80 17.09
CA ASN A 230 22.20 11.99 18.31
C ASN A 230 23.38 11.02 18.33
N LYS A 231 24.23 11.14 19.37
CA LYS A 231 25.41 10.28 19.54
C LYS A 231 25.09 8.80 19.75
N LYS A 232 23.92 8.48 20.33
CA LYS A 232 23.50 7.09 20.59
C LYS A 232 22.99 6.39 19.33
N LEU A 233 22.39 7.13 18.39
CA LEU A 233 21.90 6.59 17.12
C LEU A 233 23.01 6.51 16.05
N LYS A 234 24.03 7.36 16.15
CA LYS A 234 25.14 7.43 15.18
C LYS A 234 25.82 6.09 14.82
N PRO A 235 26.02 5.13 15.77
CA PRO A 235 26.61 3.82 15.47
C PRO A 235 25.61 2.79 14.92
N LEU A 236 24.31 3.11 14.81
CA LEU A 236 23.27 2.21 14.37
C LEU A 236 22.96 2.43 12.88
N ASP A 237 22.42 1.38 12.24
CA ASP A 237 21.97 1.44 10.84
C ASP A 237 20.52 1.96 10.79
N ALA A 238 20.36 3.18 10.26
CA ALA A 238 19.06 3.83 10.19
C ALA A 238 18.04 3.11 9.31
N ASP A 239 18.45 2.25 8.39
CA ASP A 239 17.53 1.47 7.54
C ASP A 239 16.65 0.51 8.36
N HIS A 240 17.03 0.23 9.62
CA HIS A 240 16.25 -0.56 10.57
C HIS A 240 15.37 0.29 11.52
N PHE A 241 15.37 1.62 11.37
CA PHE A 241 14.61 2.50 12.26
C PHE A 241 13.13 2.54 11.91
N GLN A 242 12.30 2.55 12.95
CA GLN A 242 10.87 2.76 12.90
C GLN A 242 10.50 3.97 13.78
N PHE A 243 9.67 4.85 13.24
CA PHE A 243 9.30 6.12 13.87
C PHE A 243 7.83 6.11 14.25
N SER A 244 7.53 6.44 15.51
CA SER A 244 6.17 6.58 16.02
C SER A 244 6.06 7.80 16.95
N ILE A 245 4.84 8.25 17.22
CA ILE A 245 4.58 9.36 18.13
C ILE A 245 4.03 8.82 19.45
N LEU A 246 4.59 9.28 20.55
CA LEU A 246 4.15 8.95 21.90
C LEU A 246 3.13 9.97 22.41
N GLU A 247 3.40 11.27 22.16
CA GLU A 247 2.55 12.35 22.65
C GLU A 247 2.57 13.53 21.67
N ILE A 248 1.41 14.15 21.49
CA ILE A 248 1.25 15.36 20.67
C ILE A 248 1.10 16.56 21.60
N LEU A 249 1.89 17.58 21.33
CA LEU A 249 1.85 18.87 22.03
C LEU A 249 1.48 19.98 21.05
N SER A 250 0.87 21.04 21.57
CA SER A 250 0.54 22.21 20.78
C SER A 250 1.79 22.81 20.12
N ALA A 251 1.68 23.27 18.88
CA ALA A 251 2.75 24.02 18.21
C ALA A 251 3.20 25.28 19.00
N THR A 252 2.36 25.77 19.91
CA THR A 252 2.65 26.90 20.79
C THR A 252 3.35 26.51 22.09
N THR A 253 3.51 25.21 22.37
CA THR A 253 4.25 24.73 23.56
C THR A 253 5.71 25.16 23.47
N THR A 254 6.22 25.76 24.53
CA THR A 254 7.63 26.23 24.57
C THR A 254 8.60 25.05 24.55
N ALA A 255 9.82 25.28 24.11
CA ALA A 255 10.86 24.25 24.09
C ALA A 255 11.05 23.59 25.47
N ASN A 256 11.06 24.38 26.55
CA ASN A 256 11.19 23.86 27.92
C ASN A 256 9.98 22.97 28.29
N GLY A 257 8.75 23.39 27.95
CA GLY A 257 7.56 22.57 28.21
C GLY A 257 7.53 21.27 27.43
N VAL A 258 8.13 21.21 26.24
CA VAL A 258 8.24 19.94 25.47
C VAL A 258 9.33 19.03 26.09
N ILE A 259 10.47 19.60 26.51
CA ILE A 259 11.57 18.85 27.13
C ILE A 259 11.16 18.27 28.50
N GLU A 260 10.33 18.96 29.25
CA GLU A 260 9.78 18.44 30.53
C GLU A 260 8.87 17.20 30.33
N CYS A 261 8.29 17.01 29.16
CA CYS A 261 7.49 15.83 28.82
C CYS A 261 8.35 14.64 28.30
N GLU A 262 9.59 14.87 27.84
CA GLU A 262 10.52 13.85 27.36
C GLU A 262 11.10 13.02 28.53
#